data_a3d30d79e9f5a382cf07ab0554b44b7a
#
_entry.id   a3d30d79e9f5a382cf07ab0554b44b7a
#
_cell.length_a   1.000
_cell.length_b   1.000
_cell.length_c   1.000
_cell.angle_alpha   90.00
_cell.angle_beta   90.00
_cell.angle_gamma   90.00
#
_symmetry.space_group_name_H-M   'P 1'
#
loop_
_entity.id
_entity.type
_entity.pdbx_description
1 polymer ?
#
loop_
_entity_poly.entity_id
_entity_poly.type
_entity_poly.pdbx_seq_one_letter_code
_entity_poly.pdbx_strand_id
1 'polypeptide(L)'
;FDKTWGVFNDAQVDGTWSKYGDIAMETLLLKLLPVMEKETGLKLIPTYAYTRFYKNGDELKRHKDRPSCEISTTLFLGGDEWPIFLSPNENVGDPRSGAKWASDAKGMAVNLKQGDMLIYDGVRLEHWREKFKGDECAQVFLHYNKDTEENKIRENDTRPCLGTPDYMKKPLIQ
;
A
#
# COMPACT_ATOMS: atom_id res chain seq x y z
N PHE A 1 5.15 -17.89 16.31
CA PHE A 1 5.38 -17.11 15.11
C PHE A 1 6.18 -15.85 15.48
N ASP A 2 7.39 -15.74 14.99
CA ASP A 2 8.21 -14.55 15.18
C ASP A 2 7.67 -13.46 14.23
N LYS A 3 7.36 -12.28 14.77
CA LYS A 3 6.88 -11.10 14.02
C LYS A 3 7.84 -10.68 12.88
N THR A 4 9.09 -11.12 12.91
CA THR A 4 10.06 -10.89 11.83
C THR A 4 9.69 -11.60 10.51
N TRP A 5 8.88 -12.65 10.58
CA TRP A 5 8.46 -13.45 9.41
C TRP A 5 7.10 -13.05 8.85
N GLY A 6 6.42 -12.10 9.47
CA GLY A 6 5.10 -11.64 9.10
C GLY A 6 4.06 -11.88 10.19
N VAL A 7 2.88 -11.35 9.98
CA VAL A 7 1.76 -11.42 10.93
C VAL A 7 0.48 -11.86 10.22
N PHE A 8 -0.43 -12.51 10.97
CA PHE A 8 -1.75 -12.91 10.47
C PHE A 8 -2.90 -12.03 10.96
N ASN A 9 -2.60 -11.03 11.78
CA ASN A 9 -3.61 -10.17 12.41
C ASN A 9 -3.42 -8.72 11.97
N ASP A 10 -3.54 -8.49 10.66
CA ASP A 10 -3.61 -7.15 10.11
C ASP A 10 -5.03 -6.59 10.35
N ALA A 11 -5.10 -5.37 10.87
CA ALA A 11 -6.37 -4.71 11.17
C ALA A 11 -7.26 -4.44 9.93
N GLN A 12 -6.67 -4.45 8.74
CA GLN A 12 -7.42 -4.24 7.48
C GLN A 12 -8.02 -5.54 6.95
N VAL A 13 -7.28 -6.67 7.08
CA VAL A 13 -7.72 -7.98 6.56
C VAL A 13 -7.35 -9.05 7.59
N ASP A 14 -8.31 -9.37 8.45
CA ASP A 14 -8.10 -10.30 9.56
C ASP A 14 -7.76 -11.72 9.07
N GLY A 15 -6.86 -12.40 9.78
CA GLY A 15 -6.44 -13.76 9.47
C GLY A 15 -5.66 -13.92 8.17
N THR A 16 -5.19 -12.84 7.56
CA THR A 16 -4.41 -12.86 6.32
C THR A 16 -2.96 -12.51 6.60
N TRP A 17 -2.05 -13.31 6.02
CA TRP A 17 -0.62 -13.09 6.23
C TRP A 17 -0.16 -11.78 5.57
N SER A 18 0.60 -11.01 6.33
CA SER A 18 1.19 -9.77 5.85
C SER A 18 2.57 -9.52 6.44
N LYS A 19 3.38 -8.73 5.76
CA LYS A 19 4.70 -8.34 6.23
C LYS A 19 5.01 -6.89 5.88
N TYR A 20 5.27 -6.11 6.90
CA TYR A 20 5.78 -4.76 6.81
C TYR A 20 7.30 -4.77 6.71
N GLY A 21 7.87 -3.93 5.84
CA GLY A 21 9.32 -3.70 5.81
C GLY A 21 10.15 -4.91 5.39
N ASP A 22 9.62 -5.78 4.51
CA ASP A 22 10.39 -6.91 3.99
C ASP A 22 11.61 -6.43 3.22
N ILE A 23 12.80 -6.93 3.55
CA ILE A 23 14.08 -6.49 2.99
C ILE A 23 14.11 -6.65 1.45
N ALA A 24 13.59 -7.76 0.92
CA ALA A 24 13.56 -7.98 -0.52
C ALA A 24 12.62 -6.99 -1.22
N MET A 25 11.44 -6.74 -0.62
CA MET A 25 10.45 -5.82 -1.18
C MET A 25 10.89 -4.35 -1.01
N GLU A 26 11.59 -3.99 0.04
CA GLU A 26 12.17 -2.65 0.18
C GLU A 26 13.41 -2.45 -0.71
N THR A 27 14.13 -3.52 -1.05
CA THR A 27 15.12 -3.48 -2.12
C THR A 27 14.47 -3.23 -3.48
N LEU A 28 13.32 -3.87 -3.76
CA LEU A 28 12.53 -3.62 -4.97
C LEU A 28 11.99 -2.17 -4.99
N LEU A 29 11.50 -1.65 -3.86
CA LEU A 29 11.09 -0.27 -3.69
C LEU A 29 12.18 0.71 -4.15
N LEU A 30 13.43 0.51 -3.70
CA LEU A 30 14.57 1.33 -4.12
C LEU A 30 14.92 1.16 -5.59
N LYS A 31 14.89 -0.06 -6.10
CA LYS A 31 15.20 -0.33 -7.51
C LYS A 31 14.18 0.28 -8.46
N LEU A 32 12.92 0.36 -8.05
CA LEU A 32 11.85 0.94 -8.86
C LEU A 32 11.73 2.46 -8.71
N LEU A 33 12.41 3.09 -7.75
CA LEU A 33 12.34 4.53 -7.54
C LEU A 33 12.60 5.35 -8.82
N PRO A 34 13.64 5.08 -9.64
CA PRO A 34 13.84 5.82 -10.90
C PRO A 34 12.71 5.62 -11.92
N VAL A 35 12.09 4.44 -11.94
CA VAL A 35 10.93 4.15 -12.79
C VAL A 35 9.72 4.93 -12.30
N MET A 36 9.46 4.92 -11.00
CA MET A 36 8.38 5.67 -10.37
C MET A 36 8.50 7.18 -10.64
N GLU A 37 9.70 7.74 -10.50
CA GLU A 37 9.95 9.16 -10.81
C GLU A 37 9.69 9.48 -12.28
N LYS A 38 10.11 8.58 -13.19
CA LYS A 38 9.86 8.74 -14.63
C LYS A 38 8.37 8.71 -14.96
N GLU A 39 7.63 7.72 -14.44
CA GLU A 39 6.21 7.52 -14.78
C GLU A 39 5.30 8.58 -14.13
N THR A 40 5.67 9.07 -12.95
CA THR A 40 4.89 10.11 -12.26
C THR A 40 5.30 11.54 -12.64
N GLY A 41 6.52 11.73 -13.15
CA GLY A 41 7.11 13.06 -13.37
C GLY A 41 7.48 13.78 -12.07
N LEU A 42 7.51 13.09 -10.94
CA LEU A 42 7.76 13.63 -9.61
C LEU A 42 9.15 13.22 -9.11
N LYS A 43 9.72 14.01 -8.21
CA LYS A 43 10.81 13.55 -7.33
C LYS A 43 10.22 12.89 -6.11
N LEU A 44 10.72 11.70 -5.78
CA LEU A 44 10.12 10.82 -4.78
C LEU A 44 11.12 10.40 -3.71
N ILE A 45 10.65 10.24 -2.48
CA ILE A 45 11.34 9.57 -1.37
C ILE A 45 10.63 8.25 -1.06
N PRO A 46 11.37 7.15 -0.84
CA PRO A 46 10.79 5.88 -0.46
C PRO A 46 10.32 5.90 0.99
N THR A 47 9.20 5.28 1.28
CA THR A 47 8.70 5.19 2.64
C THR A 47 8.76 3.75 3.18
N TYR A 48 8.03 2.81 2.61
CA TYR A 48 8.08 1.40 2.99
C TYR A 48 7.44 0.49 1.94
N ALA A 49 7.70 -0.79 2.07
CA ALA A 49 6.98 -1.85 1.37
C ALA A 49 6.09 -2.63 2.33
N TYR A 50 4.94 -3.07 1.84
CA TYR A 50 4.02 -3.94 2.56
C TYR A 50 3.59 -5.10 1.66
N THR A 51 3.75 -6.33 2.13
CA THR A 51 3.39 -7.53 1.38
C THR A 51 2.19 -8.21 2.02
N ARG A 52 1.28 -8.73 1.22
CA ARG A 52 0.12 -9.47 1.71
C ARG A 52 -0.18 -10.65 0.81
N PHE A 53 -0.48 -11.80 1.43
CA PHE A 53 -0.97 -13.00 0.76
C PHE A 53 -2.44 -13.18 1.12
N TYR A 54 -3.30 -12.79 0.20
CA TYR A 54 -4.74 -12.91 0.35
C TYR A 54 -5.20 -14.33 0.05
N LYS A 55 -6.28 -14.74 0.71
CA LYS A 55 -6.95 -16.03 0.56
C LYS A 55 -8.42 -15.85 0.22
N ASN A 56 -9.07 -16.92 -0.19
CA ASN A 56 -10.50 -16.93 -0.46
C ASN A 56 -11.31 -16.28 0.67
N GLY A 57 -12.22 -15.40 0.30
CA GLY A 57 -13.09 -14.68 1.22
C GLY A 57 -12.53 -13.37 1.78
N ASP A 58 -11.25 -13.07 1.58
CA ASP A 58 -10.67 -11.80 1.99
C ASP A 58 -11.31 -10.61 1.26
N GLU A 59 -11.37 -9.49 1.93
CA GLU A 59 -11.87 -8.22 1.42
C GLU A 59 -10.95 -7.10 1.90
N LEU A 60 -10.52 -6.24 1.00
CA LEU A 60 -9.87 -4.99 1.38
C LEU A 60 -10.92 -3.88 1.37
N LYS A 61 -11.38 -3.50 2.54
CA LYS A 61 -12.42 -2.49 2.69
C LYS A 61 -12.03 -1.14 2.11
N ARG A 62 -13.01 -0.38 1.68
CA ARG A 62 -12.81 0.98 1.15
C ARG A 62 -12.08 1.85 2.16
N HIS A 63 -11.00 2.48 1.70
CA HIS A 63 -10.19 3.37 2.53
C HIS A 63 -9.37 4.33 1.68
N LYS A 64 -8.81 5.32 2.33
CA LYS A 64 -7.67 6.11 1.87
C LYS A 64 -6.48 5.77 2.73
N ASP A 65 -5.31 5.88 2.16
CA ASP A 65 -4.08 5.57 2.85
C ASP A 65 -3.66 6.66 3.84
N ARG A 66 -2.73 6.31 4.71
CA ARG A 66 -2.09 7.25 5.62
C ARG A 66 -1.05 8.13 4.90
N PRO A 67 -0.62 9.26 5.49
CA PRO A 67 0.27 10.21 4.82
C PRO A 67 1.62 9.67 4.32
N SER A 68 2.11 8.56 4.84
CA SER A 68 3.33 7.91 4.31
C SER A 68 3.11 7.13 3.01
N CYS A 69 1.90 7.15 2.46
CA CYS A 69 1.49 6.41 1.26
C CYS A 69 0.90 7.37 0.21
N GLU A 70 1.49 8.55 0.04
CA GLU A 70 0.99 9.57 -0.88
C GLU A 70 0.97 9.02 -2.32
N ILE A 71 2.08 8.47 -2.76
CA ILE A 71 2.19 7.76 -4.04
C ILE A 71 2.28 6.28 -3.74
N SER A 72 1.16 5.62 -3.87
CA SER A 72 1.01 4.20 -3.60
C SER A 72 1.08 3.37 -4.85
N THR A 73 1.53 2.14 -4.70
CA THR A 73 1.43 1.13 -5.75
C THR A 73 0.77 -0.13 -5.24
N THR A 74 0.17 -0.90 -6.14
CA THR A 74 -0.12 -2.31 -5.94
C THR A 74 0.50 -3.09 -7.09
N LEU A 75 1.46 -3.96 -6.78
CA LEU A 75 2.13 -4.85 -7.73
C LEU A 75 1.61 -6.26 -7.51
N PHE A 76 1.02 -6.86 -8.55
CA PHE A 76 0.54 -8.22 -8.50
C PHE A 76 1.70 -9.22 -8.70
N LEU A 77 2.03 -9.96 -7.65
CA LEU A 77 3.13 -10.93 -7.67
C LEU A 77 2.71 -12.28 -8.25
N GLY A 78 1.47 -12.70 -8.06
CA GLY A 78 0.96 -13.97 -8.58
C GLY A 78 -0.23 -14.51 -7.80
N GLY A 79 -0.74 -15.66 -8.25
CA GLY A 79 -1.98 -16.26 -7.81
C GLY A 79 -3.15 -15.91 -8.71
N ASP A 80 -4.35 -15.87 -8.20
CA ASP A 80 -5.55 -15.55 -8.95
C ASP A 80 -5.71 -14.03 -9.14
N GLU A 81 -6.16 -13.61 -10.32
CA GLU A 81 -6.42 -12.20 -10.61
C GLU A 81 -7.55 -11.67 -9.72
N TRP A 82 -7.33 -10.49 -9.16
CA TRP A 82 -8.28 -9.84 -8.27
C TRP A 82 -8.27 -8.32 -8.49
N PRO A 83 -9.34 -7.75 -9.04
CA PRO A 83 -9.36 -6.34 -9.37
C PRO A 83 -9.23 -5.45 -8.12
N ILE A 84 -8.52 -4.35 -8.28
CA ILE A 84 -8.60 -3.22 -7.35
C ILE A 84 -9.57 -2.19 -7.90
N PHE A 85 -10.38 -1.61 -7.03
CA PHE A 85 -11.29 -0.51 -7.36
C PHE A 85 -10.75 0.80 -6.83
N LEU A 86 -10.86 1.86 -7.63
CA LEU A 86 -10.52 3.22 -7.22
C LEU A 86 -11.67 4.16 -7.54
N SER A 87 -11.95 5.10 -6.65
CA SER A 87 -12.81 6.24 -6.96
C SER A 87 -11.96 7.33 -7.60
N PRO A 88 -12.26 7.77 -8.83
CA PRO A 88 -11.54 8.88 -9.45
C PRO A 88 -11.86 10.23 -8.82
N ASN A 89 -12.88 10.30 -7.95
CA ASN A 89 -13.27 11.51 -7.25
C ASN A 89 -12.58 11.59 -5.88
N GLU A 90 -11.57 12.43 -5.75
CA GLU A 90 -10.82 12.64 -4.50
C GLU A 90 -11.65 13.21 -3.34
N ASN A 91 -12.81 13.80 -3.64
CA ASN A 91 -13.70 14.38 -2.62
C ASN A 91 -14.61 13.35 -1.94
N VAL A 92 -14.55 12.09 -2.32
CA VAL A 92 -15.29 11.00 -1.65
C VAL A 92 -14.37 10.21 -0.72
N GLY A 93 -14.96 9.61 0.31
CA GLY A 93 -14.22 8.91 1.37
C GLY A 93 -13.50 9.87 2.31
N ASP A 94 -13.31 9.47 3.55
CA ASP A 94 -12.62 10.28 4.56
C ASP A 94 -11.21 9.73 4.81
N PRO A 95 -10.15 10.54 4.69
CA PRO A 95 -8.77 10.09 4.96
C PRO A 95 -8.51 9.69 6.42
N ARG A 96 -9.40 10.08 7.36
CA ARG A 96 -9.20 9.83 8.80
C ARG A 96 -9.54 8.41 9.24
N SER A 97 -10.10 7.58 8.36
CA SER A 97 -10.89 6.54 9.00
C SER A 97 -11.30 5.34 8.22
N GLY A 98 -10.55 4.62 7.55
CA GLY A 98 -10.93 3.30 7.06
C GLY A 98 -12.44 3.14 6.68
N ALA A 99 -12.96 1.95 6.80
CA ALA A 99 -14.31 1.61 6.35
C ALA A 99 -15.49 2.40 6.97
N LYS A 100 -15.28 3.05 8.10
CA LYS A 100 -16.35 3.82 8.78
C LYS A 100 -16.85 5.02 7.98
N TRP A 101 -15.98 5.58 7.14
CA TRP A 101 -16.27 6.80 6.37
C TRP A 101 -16.21 6.52 4.86
N ALA A 102 -16.26 5.24 4.49
CA ALA A 102 -16.30 4.81 3.12
C ALA A 102 -17.46 5.46 2.36
N SER A 103 -17.20 5.83 1.12
CA SER A 103 -18.25 6.33 0.22
C SER A 103 -19.02 5.17 -0.41
N ASP A 104 -20.14 5.49 -1.06
CA ASP A 104 -20.90 4.59 -1.92
C ASP A 104 -20.56 4.76 -3.42
N ALA A 105 -19.51 5.50 -3.73
CA ALA A 105 -19.07 5.74 -5.11
C ALA A 105 -18.80 4.41 -5.83
N LYS A 106 -19.27 4.32 -7.08
CA LYS A 106 -19.14 3.10 -7.88
C LYS A 106 -17.69 2.68 -8.14
N GLY A 107 -16.80 3.65 -8.30
CA GLY A 107 -15.39 3.41 -8.62
C GLY A 107 -15.16 2.80 -9.99
N MET A 108 -13.88 2.61 -10.30
CA MET A 108 -13.39 1.96 -11.50
C MET A 108 -12.61 0.72 -11.12
N ALA A 109 -12.92 -0.43 -11.72
CA ALA A 109 -12.15 -1.65 -11.54
C ALA A 109 -10.90 -1.62 -12.42
N VAL A 110 -9.75 -1.93 -11.83
CA VAL A 110 -8.48 -2.12 -12.53
C VAL A 110 -8.02 -3.56 -12.35
N ASN A 111 -7.90 -4.28 -13.45
CA ASN A 111 -7.38 -5.64 -13.47
C ASN A 111 -5.88 -5.58 -13.76
N LEU A 112 -5.12 -6.33 -12.99
CA LEU A 112 -3.67 -6.45 -13.13
C LEU A 112 -3.33 -7.90 -13.46
N LYS A 113 -2.42 -8.11 -14.41
CA LYS A 113 -1.78 -9.39 -14.65
C LYS A 113 -0.53 -9.51 -13.78
N GLN A 114 -0.05 -10.73 -13.60
CA GLN A 114 1.19 -10.97 -12.86
C GLN A 114 2.34 -10.10 -13.42
N GLY A 115 2.97 -9.34 -12.54
CA GLY A 115 4.01 -8.38 -12.87
C GLY A 115 3.51 -6.96 -13.18
N ASP A 116 2.21 -6.76 -13.38
CA ASP A 116 1.65 -5.41 -13.53
C ASP A 116 1.63 -4.65 -12.21
N MET A 117 1.90 -3.37 -12.30
CA MET A 117 1.87 -2.46 -11.15
C MET A 117 1.00 -1.24 -11.46
N LEU A 118 0.00 -1.00 -10.62
CA LEU A 118 -0.80 0.23 -10.65
C LEU A 118 -0.15 1.28 -9.74
N ILE A 119 -0.04 2.51 -10.22
CA ILE A 119 0.40 3.69 -9.45
C ILE A 119 -0.81 4.59 -9.22
N TYR A 120 -1.01 5.03 -7.98
CA TYR A 120 -2.14 5.92 -7.63
C TYR A 120 -1.81 6.80 -6.42
N ASP A 121 -2.57 7.88 -6.26
CA ASP A 121 -2.52 8.73 -5.06
C ASP A 121 -3.30 8.06 -3.93
N GLY A 122 -2.60 7.37 -3.03
CA GLY A 122 -3.22 6.57 -1.99
C GLY A 122 -3.93 7.41 -0.93
N VAL A 123 -3.45 8.62 -0.66
CA VAL A 123 -4.03 9.53 0.33
C VAL A 123 -5.31 10.20 -0.18
N ARG A 124 -5.38 10.48 -1.48
CA ARG A 124 -6.50 11.24 -2.06
C ARG A 124 -7.58 10.36 -2.64
N LEU A 125 -7.23 9.21 -3.21
CA LEU A 125 -8.17 8.32 -3.89
C LEU A 125 -8.63 7.21 -2.96
N GLU A 126 -9.94 7.12 -2.74
CA GLU A 126 -10.52 5.98 -2.05
C GLU A 126 -10.37 4.72 -2.91
N HIS A 127 -9.87 3.66 -2.31
CA HIS A 127 -9.62 2.40 -3.01
C HIS A 127 -9.99 1.19 -2.16
N TRP A 128 -10.27 0.06 -2.84
CA TRP A 128 -10.73 -1.17 -2.18
C TRP A 128 -10.61 -2.38 -3.10
N ARG A 129 -10.79 -3.54 -2.54
CA ARG A 129 -11.03 -4.79 -3.27
C ARG A 129 -12.27 -5.47 -2.69
N GLU A 130 -13.18 -5.89 -3.56
CA GLU A 130 -14.36 -6.64 -3.16
C GLU A 130 -13.96 -8.05 -2.70
N LYS A 131 -14.92 -8.80 -2.13
CA LYS A 131 -14.65 -10.13 -1.60
C LYS A 131 -13.95 -11.03 -2.62
N PHE A 132 -12.78 -11.54 -2.25
CA PHE A 132 -11.97 -12.39 -3.12
C PHE A 132 -12.62 -13.77 -3.31
N LYS A 133 -12.68 -14.23 -4.56
CA LYS A 133 -13.31 -15.49 -4.94
C LYS A 133 -12.31 -16.55 -5.43
N GLY A 134 -11.05 -16.16 -5.65
CA GLY A 134 -9.97 -17.07 -6.00
C GLY A 134 -9.42 -17.79 -4.77
N ASP A 135 -8.41 -18.60 -4.95
CA ASP A 135 -7.78 -19.36 -3.87
C ASP A 135 -6.71 -18.51 -3.15
N GLU A 136 -5.78 -17.92 -3.90
CA GLU A 136 -4.70 -17.12 -3.34
C GLU A 136 -4.31 -15.96 -4.25
N CYS A 137 -3.89 -14.84 -3.66
CA CYS A 137 -3.42 -13.66 -4.38
C CYS A 137 -2.31 -12.96 -3.61
N ALA A 138 -1.11 -12.91 -4.20
CA ALA A 138 0.05 -12.24 -3.61
C ALA A 138 0.20 -10.82 -4.17
N GLN A 139 0.25 -9.84 -3.28
CA GLN A 139 0.42 -8.43 -3.62
C GLN A 139 1.56 -7.81 -2.81
N VAL A 140 2.28 -6.88 -3.43
CA VAL A 140 3.16 -5.98 -2.69
C VAL A 140 2.76 -4.52 -2.98
N PHE A 141 2.73 -3.74 -1.93
CA PHE A 141 2.46 -2.32 -1.95
C PHE A 141 3.77 -1.59 -1.69
N LEU A 142 4.20 -0.77 -2.66
CA LEU A 142 5.40 0.05 -2.56
C LEU A 142 4.95 1.50 -2.41
N HIS A 143 5.37 2.13 -1.34
CA HIS A 143 4.90 3.47 -0.98
C HIS A 143 6.02 4.49 -1.07
N TYR A 144 5.67 5.64 -1.62
CA TYR A 144 6.56 6.78 -1.79
C TYR A 144 5.81 8.05 -1.40
N ASN A 145 6.56 9.09 -1.08
CA ASN A 145 6.03 10.44 -0.98
C ASN A 145 6.77 11.36 -1.94
N LYS A 146 6.18 12.50 -2.29
CA LYS A 146 6.90 13.55 -3.01
C LYS A 146 8.08 14.03 -2.18
N ASP A 147 9.23 14.26 -2.81
CA ASP A 147 10.41 14.84 -2.16
C ASP A 147 10.17 16.33 -1.89
N THR A 148 9.59 16.61 -0.73
CA THR A 148 9.35 17.95 -0.20
C THR A 148 9.86 18.04 1.22
N GLU A 149 10.16 19.23 1.71
CA GLU A 149 10.62 19.43 3.10
C GLU A 149 9.63 18.85 4.12
N GLU A 150 8.31 18.98 3.87
CA GLU A 150 7.27 18.42 4.72
C GLU A 150 7.31 16.88 4.77
N ASN A 151 7.60 16.26 3.64
CA ASN A 151 7.58 14.81 3.53
C ASN A 151 8.88 14.13 3.97
N LYS A 152 10.00 14.85 4.07
CA LYS A 152 11.29 14.28 4.51
C LYS A 152 11.19 13.57 5.86
N ILE A 153 10.34 14.05 6.75
CA ILE A 153 10.09 13.38 8.04
C ILE A 153 9.52 11.96 7.88
N ARG A 154 8.95 11.62 6.72
CA ARG A 154 8.34 10.32 6.42
C ARG A 154 9.26 9.39 5.63
N GLU A 155 10.47 9.84 5.30
CA GLU A 155 11.46 8.98 4.67
C GLU A 155 11.67 7.70 5.49
N ASN A 156 11.76 6.55 4.82
CA ASN A 156 11.78 5.23 5.44
C ASN A 156 10.63 4.97 6.43
N ASP A 157 9.51 5.70 6.29
CA ASP A 157 8.37 5.65 7.21
C ASP A 157 8.76 5.97 8.67
N THR A 158 9.59 7.00 8.86
CA THR A 158 10.17 7.44 10.13
C THR A 158 11.17 6.47 10.79
N ARG A 159 11.49 5.37 10.15
CA ARG A 159 12.52 4.43 10.61
C ARG A 159 13.93 4.94 10.31
N PRO A 160 14.97 4.43 10.98
CA PRO A 160 16.36 4.80 10.71
C PRO A 160 16.79 4.50 9.26
N CYS A 161 16.31 3.40 8.70
CA CYS A 161 16.55 2.98 7.32
C CYS A 161 15.50 1.96 6.89
N LEU A 162 15.41 1.70 5.58
CA LEU A 162 14.64 0.60 5.03
C LEU A 162 15.17 -0.76 5.55
N GLY A 163 14.34 -1.78 5.55
CA GLY A 163 14.66 -3.11 6.08
C GLY A 163 14.57 -3.23 7.59
N THR A 164 14.30 -2.15 8.31
CA THR A 164 14.11 -2.19 9.77
C THR A 164 12.63 -2.36 10.12
N PRO A 165 12.33 -3.02 11.26
CA PRO A 165 10.96 -3.27 11.67
C PRO A 165 10.23 -1.98 12.14
N ASP A 166 8.91 -2.04 12.19
CA ASP A 166 8.03 -0.92 12.51
C ASP A 166 8.20 -0.36 13.93
N TYR A 167 8.61 -1.19 14.90
CA TYR A 167 8.87 -0.72 16.28
C TYR A 167 10.07 0.23 16.39
N MET A 168 10.88 0.35 15.34
CA MET A 168 11.99 1.31 15.26
C MET A 168 11.59 2.68 14.73
N LYS A 169 10.30 2.90 14.44
CA LYS A 169 9.78 4.20 14.03
C LYS A 169 10.01 5.26 15.10
N LYS A 170 10.44 6.44 14.66
CA LYS A 170 10.48 7.61 15.54
C LYS A 170 9.09 8.24 15.62
N PRO A 171 8.68 8.76 16.79
CA PRO A 171 7.45 9.55 16.88
C PRO A 171 7.55 10.76 15.94
N LEU A 172 6.47 11.04 15.21
CA LEU A 172 6.34 12.33 14.52
C LEU A 172 6.13 13.37 15.62
N ILE A 173 7.15 14.18 15.85
CA ILE A 173 7.02 15.35 16.74
C ILE A 173 6.13 16.34 16.01
N GLN A 174 4.95 16.61 16.58
CA GLN A 174 4.01 17.62 16.11
C GLN A 174 4.55 19.00 16.38
#